data_132cf5417f4db69b20f09d6d6511503a
#
_entry.id   132cf5417f4db69b20f09d6d6511503a
#
_cell.length_a   1.000
_cell.length_b   1.000
_cell.length_c   1.000
_cell.angle_alpha   90.00
_cell.angle_beta   90.00
_cell.angle_gamma   90.00
#
_symmetry.space_group_name_H-M   'P 1'
#
loop_
_entity.id
_entity.type
_entity.pdbx_description
1 polymer ?
#
loop_
_entity_poly.entity_id
_entity_poly.type
_entity_poly.pdbx_seq_one_letter_code
_entity_poly.pdbx_strand_id
1 'polypeptide(L)'
;MQISIRRSDMTFDDFYKSLTASQPPVELTPALAGLWWDAKGDWKQAHERAQEDEGPEASWVHAYLHRKEGDQENAAYWYRRAEKPFCREPFDAEWRRIVGDLVG
;
A
#
# COMPACT_ATOMS: atom_id res chain seq x y z
N MET A 1 -1.98 14.34 -30.26
CA MET A 1 -1.63 14.71 -28.91
C MET A 1 -1.27 13.52 -28.06
N GLN A 2 -0.24 13.64 -27.29
CA GLN A 2 0.25 12.57 -26.43
C GLN A 2 -0.31 12.74 -25.04
N ILE A 3 -0.91 11.69 -24.51
CA ILE A 3 -1.37 11.69 -23.12
C ILE A 3 -0.50 10.73 -22.36
N SER A 4 0.21 11.25 -21.37
CA SER A 4 1.03 10.45 -20.50
C SER A 4 0.20 9.94 -19.35
N ILE A 5 0.19 8.64 -19.17
CA ILE A 5 -0.46 8.05 -17.99
C ILE A 5 0.50 8.20 -16.84
N ARG A 6 0.08 8.92 -15.83
CA ARG A 6 0.87 9.11 -14.63
C ARG A 6 0.20 8.40 -13.48
N ARG A 7 0.97 8.18 -12.40
CA ARG A 7 0.41 7.54 -11.23
C ARG A 7 -0.85 8.25 -10.73
N SER A 8 -0.87 9.58 -10.81
CA SER A 8 -2.02 10.37 -10.37
C SER A 8 -3.25 10.14 -11.25
N ASP A 9 -3.07 9.55 -12.44
CA ASP A 9 -4.19 9.27 -13.32
C ASP A 9 -4.83 7.91 -13.04
N MET A 10 -4.21 7.08 -12.20
CA MET A 10 -4.75 5.78 -11.85
C MET A 10 -5.85 5.94 -10.82
N THR A 11 -6.98 5.29 -11.03
CA THR A 11 -8.07 5.30 -10.07
C THR A 11 -8.00 4.07 -9.18
N PHE A 12 -8.78 4.08 -8.10
CA PHE A 12 -8.91 2.89 -7.27
C PHE A 12 -9.37 1.71 -8.12
N ASP A 13 -10.34 1.94 -9.02
CA ASP A 13 -10.86 0.87 -9.85
C ASP A 13 -9.80 0.29 -10.77
N ASP A 14 -8.96 1.15 -11.36
CA ASP A 14 -7.85 0.70 -12.20
C ASP A 14 -6.89 -0.16 -11.40
N PHE A 15 -6.55 0.27 -10.19
CA PHE A 15 -5.66 -0.48 -9.32
C PHE A 15 -6.28 -1.84 -8.97
N TYR A 16 -7.55 -1.82 -8.59
CA TYR A 16 -8.23 -3.05 -8.18
C TYR A 16 -8.30 -4.05 -9.32
N LYS A 17 -8.60 -3.57 -10.53
CA LYS A 17 -8.66 -4.45 -11.69
C LYS A 17 -7.30 -5.06 -12.03
N SER A 18 -6.21 -4.35 -11.75
CA SER A 18 -4.88 -4.87 -12.04
C SER A 18 -4.53 -6.10 -11.20
N LEU A 19 -5.28 -6.36 -10.13
CA LEU A 19 -5.01 -7.51 -9.26
C LEU A 19 -5.25 -8.85 -9.94
N THR A 20 -5.91 -8.87 -11.09
CA THR A 20 -6.08 -10.12 -11.85
C THR A 20 -4.81 -10.55 -12.57
N ALA A 21 -3.83 -9.66 -12.69
CA ALA A 21 -2.56 -10.00 -13.34
C ALA A 21 -1.66 -10.76 -12.37
N SER A 22 -0.62 -11.39 -12.90
CA SER A 22 0.34 -12.12 -12.07
C SER A 22 1.44 -11.23 -11.53
N GLN A 23 1.61 -10.03 -12.11
CA GLN A 23 2.62 -9.08 -11.67
C GLN A 23 2.00 -7.70 -11.56
N PRO A 24 2.49 -6.86 -10.65
CA PRO A 24 1.94 -5.51 -10.51
C PRO A 24 2.33 -4.63 -11.69
N PRO A 25 1.53 -3.60 -11.97
CA PRO A 25 1.95 -2.60 -12.95
C PRO A 25 3.31 -2.01 -12.57
N VAL A 26 4.17 -1.81 -13.57
CA VAL A 26 5.55 -1.41 -13.31
C VAL A 26 5.66 0.01 -12.76
N GLU A 27 4.65 0.84 -12.99
CA GLU A 27 4.70 2.23 -12.57
C GLU A 27 4.29 2.46 -11.11
N LEU A 28 3.92 1.41 -10.38
CA LEU A 28 3.49 1.58 -8.99
C LEU A 28 4.63 2.03 -8.10
N THR A 29 4.32 2.93 -7.17
CA THR A 29 5.28 3.27 -6.11
C THR A 29 5.49 2.06 -5.20
N PRO A 30 6.58 2.06 -4.41
CA PRO A 30 6.75 0.97 -3.42
C PRO A 30 5.55 0.81 -2.50
N ALA A 31 4.92 1.91 -2.08
CA ALA A 31 3.75 1.82 -1.21
C ALA A 31 2.61 1.08 -1.90
N LEU A 32 2.27 1.49 -3.12
CA LEU A 32 1.17 0.84 -3.85
C LEU A 32 1.53 -0.59 -4.23
N ALA A 33 2.79 -0.84 -4.60
CA ALA A 33 3.22 -2.21 -4.89
C ALA A 33 3.08 -3.10 -3.66
N GLY A 34 3.38 -2.56 -2.48
CA GLY A 34 3.18 -3.30 -1.24
C GLY A 34 1.74 -3.69 -1.04
N LEU A 35 0.82 -2.77 -1.28
CA LEU A 35 -0.61 -3.06 -1.15
C LEU A 35 -1.08 -4.05 -2.21
N TRP A 36 -0.48 -4.00 -3.41
CA TRP A 36 -0.80 -4.92 -4.48
C TRP A 36 -0.47 -6.36 -4.08
N TRP A 37 0.77 -6.56 -3.57
CA TRP A 37 1.20 -7.90 -3.17
C TRP A 37 0.42 -8.39 -1.95
N ASP A 38 0.06 -7.46 -1.03
CA ASP A 38 -0.77 -7.84 0.11
C ASP A 38 -2.12 -8.39 -0.35
N ALA A 39 -2.75 -7.73 -1.33
CA ALA A 39 -4.03 -8.20 -1.84
C ALA A 39 -3.91 -9.56 -2.51
N LYS A 40 -2.73 -9.89 -3.04
CA LYS A 40 -2.46 -11.20 -3.63
C LYS A 40 -2.15 -12.25 -2.58
N GLY A 41 -2.10 -11.88 -1.30
CA GLY A 41 -1.83 -12.81 -0.22
C GLY A 41 -0.36 -13.08 0.00
N ASP A 42 0.53 -12.25 -0.54
CA ASP A 42 1.98 -12.45 -0.43
C ASP A 42 2.56 -11.38 0.49
N TRP A 43 2.52 -11.65 1.81
CA TRP A 43 2.97 -10.69 2.80
C TRP A 43 4.46 -10.37 2.63
N LYS A 44 5.26 -11.39 2.30
CA LYS A 44 6.71 -11.19 2.20
C LYS A 44 7.04 -10.20 1.08
N GLN A 45 6.46 -10.39 -0.11
CA GLN A 45 6.66 -9.47 -1.21
C GLN A 45 6.12 -8.08 -0.88
N ALA A 46 4.96 -8.04 -0.20
CA ALA A 46 4.38 -6.77 0.19
C ALA A 46 5.34 -6.00 1.10
N HIS A 47 5.90 -6.68 2.09
CA HIS A 47 6.81 -6.05 3.04
C HIS A 47 8.09 -5.58 2.33
N GLU A 48 8.63 -6.41 1.43
CA GLU A 48 9.84 -6.04 0.70
C GLU A 48 9.63 -4.80 -0.15
N ARG A 49 8.46 -4.69 -0.79
CA ARG A 49 8.18 -3.49 -1.58
C ARG A 49 8.04 -2.27 -0.69
N ALA A 50 7.29 -2.40 0.41
CA ALA A 50 7.05 -1.26 1.29
C ALA A 50 8.35 -0.71 1.88
N GLN A 51 9.31 -1.58 2.19
CA GLN A 51 10.54 -1.11 2.83
C GLN A 51 11.55 -0.52 1.85
N GLU A 52 11.24 -0.52 0.55
CA GLU A 52 12.11 0.13 -0.43
C GLU A 52 12.08 1.64 -0.31
N ASP A 53 11.12 2.20 0.38
CA ASP A 53 10.98 3.63 0.55
C ASP A 53 10.71 3.92 2.01
N GLU A 54 11.34 4.98 2.54
CA GLU A 54 11.15 5.35 3.95
C GLU A 54 10.23 6.56 4.11
N GLY A 55 9.61 7.02 3.04
CA GLY A 55 8.70 8.15 3.09
C GLY A 55 7.39 7.80 3.80
N PRO A 56 6.53 8.82 4.02
CA PRO A 56 5.32 8.62 4.81
C PRO A 56 4.34 7.64 4.19
N GLU A 57 4.22 7.61 2.88
CA GLU A 57 3.28 6.69 2.24
C GLU A 57 3.69 5.24 2.45
N ALA A 58 4.97 4.94 2.20
CA ALA A 58 5.47 3.58 2.38
C ALA A 58 5.47 3.21 3.86
N SER A 59 5.74 4.17 4.74
CA SER A 59 5.67 3.91 6.17
C SER A 59 4.26 3.53 6.61
N TRP A 60 3.24 4.16 6.00
CA TRP A 60 1.85 3.83 6.31
C TRP A 60 1.55 2.38 5.91
N VAL A 61 1.97 1.98 4.71
CA VAL A 61 1.77 0.59 4.26
C VAL A 61 2.53 -0.37 5.16
N HIS A 62 3.76 0.00 5.55
CA HIS A 62 4.59 -0.79 6.45
C HIS A 62 3.85 -1.04 7.77
N ALA A 63 3.24 0.02 8.32
CA ALA A 63 2.47 -0.08 9.55
C ALA A 63 1.30 -1.04 9.39
N TYR A 64 0.56 -0.89 8.31
CA TYR A 64 -0.58 -1.74 8.01
C TYR A 64 -0.16 -3.22 7.95
N LEU A 65 0.97 -3.49 7.28
CA LEU A 65 1.45 -4.87 7.14
C LEU A 65 1.83 -5.48 8.48
N HIS A 66 2.49 -4.70 9.34
CA HIS A 66 2.85 -5.20 10.67
C HIS A 66 1.62 -5.39 11.54
N ARG A 67 0.61 -4.54 11.38
CA ARG A 67 -0.65 -4.74 12.11
C ARG A 67 -1.29 -6.05 11.69
N LYS A 68 -1.27 -6.37 10.39
CA LYS A 68 -1.87 -7.61 9.89
C LYS A 68 -1.16 -8.84 10.45
N GLU A 69 0.15 -8.78 10.61
CA GLU A 69 0.87 -9.93 11.14
C GLU A 69 0.79 -10.02 12.66
N GLY A 70 0.20 -9.04 13.30
CA GLY A 70 0.02 -9.08 14.75
C GLY A 70 1.13 -8.43 15.55
N ASP A 71 2.06 -7.74 14.90
CA ASP A 71 3.18 -7.07 15.57
C ASP A 71 2.78 -5.62 15.85
N GLN A 72 2.05 -5.43 16.95
CA GLN A 72 1.46 -4.13 17.23
C GLN A 72 2.49 -3.06 17.57
N GLU A 73 3.59 -3.43 18.23
CA GLU A 73 4.62 -2.44 18.56
C GLU A 73 5.29 -1.91 17.32
N ASN A 74 5.62 -2.80 16.39
CA ASN A 74 6.24 -2.41 15.13
C ASN A 74 5.26 -1.59 14.31
N ALA A 75 3.99 -1.99 14.28
CA ALA A 75 2.97 -1.22 13.58
C ALA A 75 2.88 0.19 14.14
N ALA A 76 2.87 0.33 15.47
CA ALA A 76 2.78 1.65 16.10
C ALA A 76 3.95 2.53 15.69
N TYR A 77 5.14 1.95 15.64
CA TYR A 77 6.33 2.68 15.23
C TYR A 77 6.16 3.26 13.83
N TRP A 78 5.67 2.43 12.89
CA TRP A 78 5.53 2.86 11.51
C TRP A 78 4.36 3.81 11.31
N TYR A 79 3.26 3.67 12.10
CA TYR A 79 2.19 4.65 12.06
C TYR A 79 2.71 6.02 12.48
N ARG A 80 3.55 6.06 13.51
CA ARG A 80 4.14 7.34 13.94
C ARG A 80 4.99 7.95 12.84
N ARG A 81 5.79 7.13 12.17
CA ARG A 81 6.62 7.62 11.07
C ARG A 81 5.77 8.13 9.91
N ALA A 82 4.62 7.52 9.70
CA ALA A 82 3.70 7.95 8.64
C ALA A 82 2.84 9.15 9.06
N GLU A 83 2.91 9.52 10.32
CA GLU A 83 2.07 10.57 10.90
C GLU A 83 0.59 10.23 10.77
N LYS A 84 0.26 8.96 11.04
CA LYS A 84 -1.09 8.45 11.00
C LYS A 84 -1.45 7.85 12.36
N PRO A 85 -2.71 7.98 12.78
CA PRO A 85 -3.13 7.32 14.01
C PRO A 85 -3.14 5.80 13.81
N PHE A 86 -2.93 5.07 14.92
CA PHE A 86 -3.01 3.62 14.87
C PHE A 86 -4.42 3.20 14.45
N CYS A 87 -4.51 2.43 13.37
CA CYS A 87 -5.79 2.04 12.81
C CYS A 87 -6.34 0.82 13.55
N ARG A 88 -7.63 0.86 13.87
CA ARG A 88 -8.28 -0.27 14.53
C ARG A 88 -9.47 -0.79 13.73
N GLU A 89 -9.58 -0.35 12.49
CA GLU A 89 -10.65 -0.80 11.60
C GLU A 89 -10.28 -2.13 10.97
N PRO A 90 -11.26 -2.83 10.35
CA PRO A 90 -10.93 -4.08 9.63
C PRO A 90 -9.85 -3.84 8.60
N PHE A 91 -9.05 -4.89 8.34
CA PHE A 91 -7.90 -4.75 7.43
C PHE A 91 -8.33 -4.30 6.03
N ASP A 92 -9.42 -4.85 5.51
CA ASP A 92 -9.84 -4.47 4.17
C ASP A 92 -10.29 -3.01 4.10
N ALA A 93 -10.84 -2.47 5.19
CA ALA A 93 -11.23 -1.07 5.23
C ALA A 93 -10.00 -0.17 5.18
N GLU A 94 -8.96 -0.53 5.94
CA GLU A 94 -7.73 0.25 5.91
C GLU A 94 -7.05 0.13 4.55
N TRP A 95 -7.01 -1.08 3.99
CA TRP A 95 -6.42 -1.30 2.67
C TRP A 95 -7.07 -0.37 1.63
N ARG A 96 -8.41 -0.33 1.62
CA ARG A 96 -9.13 0.51 0.67
C ARG A 96 -8.84 1.98 0.88
N ARG A 97 -8.74 2.38 2.13
CA ARG A 97 -8.44 3.79 2.44
C ARG A 97 -7.06 4.17 1.96
N ILE A 98 -6.06 3.32 2.23
CA ILE A 98 -4.69 3.64 1.82
C ILE A 98 -4.62 3.71 0.29
N VAL A 99 -5.15 2.70 -0.40
CA VAL A 99 -5.12 2.73 -1.87
C VAL A 99 -5.82 3.98 -2.38
N GLY A 100 -7.00 4.30 -1.84
CA GLY A 100 -7.74 5.46 -2.30
C GLY A 100 -6.97 6.76 -2.14
N ASP A 101 -6.23 6.88 -1.04
CA ASP A 101 -5.43 8.08 -0.80
C ASP A 101 -4.22 8.16 -1.73
N LEU A 102 -3.63 7.00 -2.06
CA LEU A 102 -2.36 7.02 -2.80
C LEU A 102 -2.54 7.05 -4.32
N VAL A 103 -3.67 6.59 -4.85
CA VAL A 103 -3.85 6.58 -6.30
C VAL A 103 -4.35 7.91 -6.84
N GLY A 104 -5.02 8.68 -6.05
CA GLY A 104 -5.60 9.91 -6.53
C GLY A 104 -4.64 11.07 -6.57
#